data_4ae40bc6495e68ef16a6f51100a251a4
#
_entry.id   4ae40bc6495e68ef16a6f51100a251a4
#
_cell.length_a   1.000
_cell.length_b   1.000
_cell.length_c   1.000
_cell.angle_alpha   90.00
_cell.angle_beta   90.00
_cell.angle_gamma   90.00
#
_symmetry.space_group_name_H-M   'P 1'
#
loop_
_entity.id
_entity.type
_entity.pdbx_description
1 polymer ?
#
loop_
_entity_poly.entity_id
_entity_poly.type
_entity_poly.pdbx_seq_one_letter_code
_entity_poly.pdbx_strand_id
1 'polypeptide(L)'
;MDSSLVRKYVIFFPVLLHIVLILGITVWTINSLNSAIVPAYITFSILFLVSTVFSLVNMTRFRAGVFYYLLNLMFLLGFWFKYSVKTLTGSALREAVGSFTFTPESEVRILWVVIWGIFGFFVAQLLSYFIYKRKRLAQNVTESLNYKPALYVLLLSIALSFLNLKFNVLLFGFKSDLVLPFKGNAIFFLLLTKGTLFLFFYYCLKDYSKRMIVIGAILATICSVGVLSRMVIFIYFSAIFIFLLQQFYYWDLKKIIQNIAFCTVAFFAFSYITVFLSSGLRDVYSAKNTPPPVQQVEIAASSAPLENHNDKASVLPSISSPIVNSFNIEKQFKNYLELAVGRWIGIEGVMAVDSYKGKSFSFLWEALSEKSYHGNSFYTRISNPEIPIDRDLNKTISTSVPGPVAFFYYTGNILFVFVAMFLSTFFLSLCENAAIKFFKNNQSVVVLISSFLVGDFFQFGISPLAYLRYLSFSLLCVAFFYYVVEHNKKTSIK
;
A
#
# COMPACT_ATOMS: atom_id res chain seq x y z
N MET A 1 -42.30 -2.26 -6.59
CA MET A 1 -41.14 -2.74 -7.33
C MET A 1 -40.54 -3.91 -6.58
N ASP A 2 -40.45 -5.09 -7.20
CA ASP A 2 -40.03 -6.32 -6.51
C ASP A 2 -38.61 -6.16 -5.95
N SER A 3 -38.46 -6.38 -4.64
CA SER A 3 -37.19 -6.22 -3.91
C SER A 3 -36.07 -7.09 -4.49
N SER A 4 -36.43 -8.18 -5.15
CA SER A 4 -35.47 -9.09 -5.82
C SER A 4 -34.85 -8.47 -7.08
N LEU A 5 -35.63 -7.67 -7.83
CA LEU A 5 -35.20 -6.99 -9.04
C LEU A 5 -34.23 -5.83 -8.69
N VAL A 6 -34.58 -5.01 -7.70
CA VAL A 6 -33.72 -3.91 -7.22
C VAL A 6 -32.38 -4.43 -6.75
N ARG A 7 -32.35 -5.56 -6.06
CA ARG A 7 -31.11 -6.17 -5.57
C ARG A 7 -30.18 -6.64 -6.68
N LYS A 8 -30.72 -7.12 -7.80
CA LYS A 8 -29.91 -7.49 -8.97
C LYS A 8 -29.26 -6.26 -9.61
N TYR A 9 -29.99 -5.14 -9.71
CA TYR A 9 -29.44 -3.90 -10.28
C TYR A 9 -28.35 -3.26 -9.42
N VAL A 10 -28.42 -3.36 -8.11
CA VAL A 10 -27.42 -2.81 -7.18
C VAL A 10 -26.05 -3.48 -7.32
N ILE A 11 -25.99 -4.78 -7.60
CA ILE A 11 -24.72 -5.48 -7.89
C ILE A 11 -24.22 -5.15 -9.30
N PHE A 12 -25.16 -4.99 -10.23
CA PHE A 12 -24.81 -4.72 -11.63
C PHE A 12 -24.15 -3.35 -11.83
N PHE A 13 -24.54 -2.34 -11.05
CA PHE A 13 -24.01 -0.98 -11.20
C PHE A 13 -22.48 -0.87 -11.00
N PRO A 14 -21.86 -1.34 -9.88
CA PRO A 14 -20.42 -1.30 -9.75
C PRO A 14 -19.70 -2.15 -10.79
N VAL A 15 -20.26 -3.28 -11.20
CA VAL A 15 -19.70 -4.09 -12.30
C VAL A 15 -19.72 -3.30 -13.62
N LEU A 16 -20.85 -2.71 -13.96
CA LEU A 16 -20.98 -1.90 -15.17
C LEU A 16 -20.03 -0.70 -15.17
N LEU A 17 -19.89 -0.04 -14.01
CA LEU A 17 -18.97 1.08 -13.85
C LEU A 17 -17.53 0.67 -14.14
N HIS A 18 -17.06 -0.45 -13.59
CA HIS A 18 -15.71 -0.95 -13.87
C HIS A 18 -15.54 -1.30 -15.35
N ILE A 19 -16.53 -1.95 -15.96
CA ILE A 19 -16.49 -2.29 -17.38
C ILE A 19 -16.36 -1.03 -18.23
N VAL A 20 -17.24 -0.03 -18.02
CA VAL A 20 -17.24 1.22 -18.79
C VAL A 20 -15.92 1.98 -18.62
N LEU A 21 -15.41 2.09 -17.39
CA LEU A 21 -14.14 2.76 -17.11
C LEU A 21 -12.96 2.06 -17.80
N ILE A 22 -12.85 0.74 -17.64
CA ILE A 22 -11.74 -0.02 -18.23
C ILE A 22 -11.82 0.04 -19.77
N LEU A 23 -12.98 -0.21 -20.36
CA LEU A 23 -13.14 -0.16 -21.81
C LEU A 23 -12.91 1.25 -22.36
N GLY A 24 -13.48 2.28 -21.74
CA GLY A 24 -13.33 3.68 -22.19
C GLY A 24 -11.88 4.15 -22.19
N ILE A 25 -11.16 3.91 -21.11
CA ILE A 25 -9.73 4.25 -21.01
C ILE A 25 -8.90 3.38 -21.99
N THR A 26 -9.24 2.09 -22.15
CA THR A 26 -8.54 1.20 -23.09
C THR A 26 -8.65 1.71 -24.52
N VAL A 27 -9.88 2.04 -24.99
CA VAL A 27 -10.09 2.56 -26.33
C VAL A 27 -9.34 3.88 -26.55
N TRP A 28 -9.37 4.77 -25.56
CA TRP A 28 -8.64 6.03 -25.65
C TRP A 28 -7.11 5.81 -25.70
N THR A 29 -6.58 4.92 -24.88
CA THR A 29 -5.13 4.61 -24.85
C THR A 29 -4.65 3.97 -26.16
N ILE A 30 -5.44 3.06 -26.78
CA ILE A 30 -5.09 2.40 -28.04
C ILE A 30 -4.80 3.43 -29.14
N ASN A 31 -5.56 4.52 -29.20
CA ASN A 31 -5.38 5.57 -30.20
C ASN A 31 -4.03 6.31 -30.05
N SER A 32 -3.39 6.22 -28.89
CA SER A 32 -2.11 6.88 -28.58
C SER A 32 -0.91 5.91 -28.63
N LEU A 33 -1.17 4.60 -28.80
CA LEU A 33 -0.12 3.57 -28.80
C LEU A 33 0.45 3.30 -30.20
N ASN A 34 1.71 2.89 -30.23
CA ASN A 34 2.32 2.28 -31.41
C ASN A 34 1.57 0.98 -31.77
N SER A 35 1.33 0.74 -33.07
CA SER A 35 0.60 -0.43 -33.56
C SER A 35 1.18 -1.77 -33.08
N ALA A 36 2.51 -1.86 -32.92
CA ALA A 36 3.17 -3.05 -32.40
C ALA A 36 2.82 -3.39 -30.94
N ILE A 37 2.44 -2.38 -30.12
CA ILE A 37 2.12 -2.55 -28.70
C ILE A 37 0.65 -2.90 -28.50
N VAL A 38 -0.22 -2.47 -29.44
CA VAL A 38 -1.68 -2.59 -29.31
C VAL A 38 -2.16 -4.01 -28.97
N PRO A 39 -1.70 -5.11 -29.61
CA PRO A 39 -2.19 -6.45 -29.29
C PRO A 39 -1.88 -6.86 -27.83
N ALA A 40 -0.67 -6.56 -27.35
CA ALA A 40 -0.29 -6.84 -25.96
C ALA A 40 -1.13 -6.02 -24.98
N TYR A 41 -1.37 -4.74 -25.27
CA TYR A 41 -2.16 -3.86 -24.42
C TYR A 41 -3.65 -4.25 -24.37
N ILE A 42 -4.22 -4.71 -25.49
CA ILE A 42 -5.59 -5.25 -25.52
C ILE A 42 -5.69 -6.50 -24.63
N THR A 43 -4.77 -7.46 -24.79
CA THR A 43 -4.73 -8.68 -23.97
C THR A 43 -4.61 -8.34 -22.48
N PHE A 44 -3.73 -7.39 -22.14
CA PHE A 44 -3.54 -6.84 -20.81
C PHE A 44 -4.84 -6.26 -20.23
N SER A 45 -5.54 -5.41 -20.99
CA SER A 45 -6.79 -4.77 -20.58
C SER A 45 -7.93 -5.78 -20.41
N ILE A 46 -8.06 -6.75 -21.31
CA ILE A 46 -9.08 -7.81 -21.20
C ILE A 46 -8.84 -8.65 -19.94
N LEU A 47 -7.60 -9.04 -19.66
CA LEU A 47 -7.28 -9.84 -18.49
C LEU A 47 -7.62 -9.08 -17.19
N PHE A 48 -7.30 -7.80 -17.11
CA PHE A 48 -7.68 -6.96 -15.97
C PHE A 48 -9.19 -6.80 -15.86
N LEU A 49 -9.89 -6.60 -16.96
CA LEU A 49 -11.35 -6.51 -16.97
C LEU A 49 -11.99 -7.78 -16.41
N VAL A 50 -11.62 -8.93 -16.97
CA VAL A 50 -12.18 -10.24 -16.57
C VAL A 50 -11.86 -10.54 -15.09
N SER A 51 -10.61 -10.34 -14.69
CA SER A 51 -10.18 -10.57 -13.30
C SER A 51 -10.90 -9.64 -12.32
N THR A 52 -11.07 -8.35 -12.65
CA THR A 52 -11.76 -7.37 -11.80
C THR A 52 -13.23 -7.69 -11.66
N VAL A 53 -13.92 -7.97 -12.77
CA VAL A 53 -15.35 -8.32 -12.75
C VAL A 53 -15.57 -9.61 -11.95
N PHE A 54 -14.75 -10.62 -12.19
CA PHE A 54 -14.85 -11.89 -11.47
C PHE A 54 -14.61 -11.71 -9.95
N SER A 55 -13.59 -10.93 -9.56
CA SER A 55 -13.29 -10.61 -8.16
C SER A 55 -14.45 -9.88 -7.49
N LEU A 56 -14.98 -8.86 -8.16
CA LEU A 56 -16.06 -8.02 -7.64
C LEU A 56 -17.37 -8.82 -7.45
N VAL A 57 -17.73 -9.64 -8.44
CA VAL A 57 -18.91 -10.52 -8.36
C VAL A 57 -18.76 -11.52 -7.21
N ASN A 58 -17.58 -12.14 -7.06
CA ASN A 58 -17.36 -13.09 -5.97
C ASN A 58 -17.42 -12.41 -4.60
N MET A 59 -16.80 -11.24 -4.43
CA MET A 59 -16.81 -10.51 -3.18
C MET A 59 -18.23 -10.05 -2.80
N THR A 60 -18.99 -9.52 -3.75
CA THR A 60 -20.34 -9.01 -3.47
C THR A 60 -21.35 -10.10 -3.26
N ARG A 61 -21.29 -11.19 -4.07
CA ARG A 61 -22.24 -12.29 -4.00
C ARG A 61 -22.02 -13.20 -2.80
N PHE A 62 -20.74 -13.51 -2.48
CA PHE A 62 -20.39 -14.52 -1.49
C PHE A 62 -19.75 -13.95 -0.23
N ARG A 63 -19.51 -12.63 -0.16
CA ARG A 63 -18.81 -11.94 0.95
C ARG A 63 -17.46 -12.56 1.29
N ALA A 64 -16.81 -13.12 0.28
CA ALA A 64 -15.55 -13.81 0.41
C ALA A 64 -14.69 -13.46 -0.80
N GLY A 65 -13.36 -13.67 -0.70
CA GLY A 65 -12.43 -13.25 -1.76
C GLY A 65 -12.17 -11.75 -1.74
N VAL A 66 -12.28 -11.14 -0.58
CA VAL A 66 -11.88 -9.75 -0.33
C VAL A 66 -10.43 -9.55 -0.69
N PHE A 67 -9.57 -10.50 -0.30
CA PHE A 67 -8.16 -10.51 -0.67
C PHE A 67 -7.96 -10.37 -2.18
N TYR A 68 -8.64 -11.20 -2.97
CA TYR A 68 -8.51 -11.17 -4.43
C TYR A 68 -9.01 -9.86 -5.06
N TYR A 69 -10.12 -9.31 -4.56
CA TYR A 69 -10.64 -8.06 -5.10
C TYR A 69 -9.70 -6.88 -4.77
N LEU A 70 -9.24 -6.77 -3.52
CA LEU A 70 -8.29 -5.74 -3.12
C LEU A 70 -6.97 -5.84 -3.88
N LEU A 71 -6.43 -7.05 -4.00
CA LEU A 71 -5.18 -7.28 -4.71
C LEU A 71 -5.31 -6.93 -6.20
N ASN A 72 -6.44 -7.32 -6.81
CA ASN A 72 -6.71 -6.98 -8.19
C ASN A 72 -6.87 -5.47 -8.40
N LEU A 73 -7.53 -4.78 -7.48
CA LEU A 73 -7.67 -3.32 -7.55
C LEU A 73 -6.30 -2.62 -7.46
N MET A 74 -5.42 -3.11 -6.59
CA MET A 74 -4.04 -2.60 -6.49
C MET A 74 -3.24 -2.84 -7.77
N PHE A 75 -3.34 -4.03 -8.35
CA PHE A 75 -2.70 -4.33 -9.63
C PHE A 75 -3.29 -3.50 -10.78
N LEU A 76 -4.60 -3.33 -10.81
CA LEU A 76 -5.27 -2.47 -11.79
C LEU A 76 -4.72 -1.05 -11.74
N LEU A 77 -4.58 -0.47 -10.54
CA LEU A 77 -4.05 0.88 -10.35
C LEU A 77 -2.54 0.97 -10.65
N GLY A 78 -1.75 0.00 -10.18
CA GLY A 78 -0.29 0.02 -10.32
C GLY A 78 0.21 -0.34 -11.71
N PHE A 79 -0.47 -1.22 -12.42
CA PHE A 79 -0.07 -1.66 -13.75
C PHE A 79 -0.89 -1.01 -14.85
N TRP A 80 -2.16 -1.36 -14.95
CA TRP A 80 -2.99 -0.96 -16.07
C TRP A 80 -3.29 0.53 -16.12
N PHE A 81 -3.80 1.09 -15.02
CA PHE A 81 -4.15 2.52 -14.96
C PHE A 81 -2.90 3.41 -15.12
N LYS A 82 -1.83 3.07 -14.42
CA LYS A 82 -0.59 3.85 -14.48
C LYS A 82 0.06 3.82 -15.87
N TYR A 83 0.09 2.67 -16.54
CA TYR A 83 0.55 2.55 -17.91
C TYR A 83 -0.31 3.36 -18.88
N SER A 84 -1.64 3.28 -18.74
CA SER A 84 -2.58 4.04 -19.56
C SER A 84 -2.41 5.55 -19.37
N VAL A 85 -2.32 6.02 -18.12
CA VAL A 85 -2.11 7.46 -17.82
C VAL A 85 -0.78 7.94 -18.40
N LYS A 86 0.33 7.18 -18.21
CA LYS A 86 1.63 7.52 -18.81
C LYS A 86 1.51 7.67 -20.32
N THR A 87 0.86 6.72 -20.98
CA THR A 87 0.71 6.73 -22.45
C THR A 87 -0.13 7.92 -22.92
N LEU A 88 -1.23 8.23 -22.24
CA LEU A 88 -2.14 9.31 -22.61
C LEU A 88 -1.57 10.70 -22.34
N THR A 89 -0.82 10.87 -21.26
CA THR A 89 -0.33 12.20 -20.84
C THR A 89 1.09 12.48 -21.25
N GLY A 90 1.86 11.47 -21.71
CA GLY A 90 3.29 11.57 -21.93
C GLY A 90 4.08 11.88 -20.67
N SER A 91 3.46 11.79 -19.47
CA SER A 91 4.11 12.14 -18.21
C SER A 91 5.20 11.14 -17.84
N ALA A 92 6.28 11.66 -17.23
CA ALA A 92 7.32 10.80 -16.67
C ALA A 92 6.76 9.95 -15.53
N LEU A 93 7.23 8.70 -15.44
CA LEU A 93 6.96 7.86 -14.28
C LEU A 93 7.70 8.43 -13.07
N ARG A 94 7.06 8.40 -11.91
CA ARG A 94 7.62 8.98 -10.69
C ARG A 94 8.71 8.12 -10.07
N GLU A 95 8.53 6.81 -10.11
CA GLU A 95 9.53 5.87 -9.59
C GLU A 95 10.60 5.60 -10.66
N ALA A 96 11.82 5.38 -10.22
CA ALA A 96 12.93 5.12 -11.12
C ALA A 96 12.77 3.77 -11.83
N VAL A 97 13.05 3.76 -13.11
CA VAL A 97 12.90 2.61 -14.01
C VAL A 97 14.24 1.98 -14.42
N GLY A 98 15.33 2.33 -13.76
CA GLY A 98 16.66 1.86 -14.10
C GLY A 98 17.12 2.35 -15.49
N SER A 99 17.79 1.50 -16.23
CA SER A 99 18.23 1.77 -17.61
C SER A 99 17.16 1.42 -18.66
N PHE A 100 15.88 1.40 -18.30
CA PHE A 100 14.81 1.03 -19.21
C PHE A 100 14.68 2.05 -20.36
N THR A 101 14.71 1.56 -21.59
CA THR A 101 14.49 2.34 -22.80
C THR A 101 13.09 2.07 -23.35
N PHE A 102 12.34 3.14 -23.63
CA PHE A 102 10.96 3.05 -24.14
C PHE A 102 11.01 2.76 -25.65
N THR A 103 11.21 1.49 -26.02
CA THR A 103 11.05 0.99 -27.39
C THR A 103 9.81 0.11 -27.48
N PRO A 104 9.15 -0.02 -28.65
CA PRO A 104 7.98 -0.89 -28.78
C PRO A 104 8.25 -2.32 -28.30
N GLU A 105 9.42 -2.88 -28.56
CA GLU A 105 9.81 -4.23 -28.17
C GLU A 105 9.94 -4.37 -26.65
N SER A 106 10.53 -3.37 -25.97
CA SER A 106 10.67 -3.38 -24.52
C SER A 106 9.31 -3.18 -23.83
N GLU A 107 8.47 -2.31 -24.38
CA GLU A 107 7.11 -2.11 -23.85
C GLU A 107 6.25 -3.37 -24.03
N VAL A 108 6.29 -4.02 -25.17
CA VAL A 108 5.60 -5.32 -25.39
C VAL A 108 6.09 -6.36 -24.40
N ARG A 109 7.41 -6.46 -24.18
CA ARG A 109 7.98 -7.44 -23.26
C ARG A 109 7.50 -7.24 -21.83
N ILE A 110 7.52 -6.02 -21.29
CA ILE A 110 7.04 -5.76 -19.92
C ILE A 110 5.54 -6.02 -19.77
N LEU A 111 4.73 -5.70 -20.79
CA LEU A 111 3.32 -6.02 -20.77
C LEU A 111 3.09 -7.53 -20.68
N TRP A 112 3.84 -8.34 -21.42
CA TRP A 112 3.75 -9.80 -21.32
C TRP A 112 4.18 -10.33 -19.95
N VAL A 113 5.22 -9.78 -19.33
CA VAL A 113 5.61 -10.15 -17.95
C VAL A 113 4.45 -9.92 -16.98
N VAL A 114 3.79 -8.75 -17.08
CA VAL A 114 2.64 -8.45 -16.21
C VAL A 114 1.44 -9.33 -16.55
N ILE A 115 1.14 -9.55 -17.83
CA ILE A 115 0.04 -10.44 -18.27
C ILE A 115 0.21 -11.82 -17.64
N TRP A 116 1.39 -12.44 -17.71
CA TRP A 116 1.62 -13.75 -17.11
C TRP A 116 1.54 -13.74 -15.59
N GLY A 117 2.02 -12.68 -14.94
CA GLY A 117 1.87 -12.51 -13.49
C GLY A 117 0.40 -12.41 -13.06
N ILE A 118 -0.39 -11.58 -13.74
CA ILE A 118 -1.83 -11.44 -13.47
C ILE A 118 -2.62 -12.68 -13.88
N PHE A 119 -2.19 -13.39 -14.92
CA PHE A 119 -2.81 -14.66 -15.29
C PHE A 119 -2.60 -15.74 -14.22
N GLY A 120 -1.39 -15.83 -13.63
CA GLY A 120 -1.13 -16.69 -12.46
C GLY A 120 -2.03 -16.37 -11.26
N PHE A 121 -2.14 -15.09 -10.94
CA PHE A 121 -3.08 -14.60 -9.93
C PHE A 121 -4.54 -14.99 -10.26
N PHE A 122 -5.00 -14.80 -11.50
CA PHE A 122 -6.37 -15.11 -11.92
C PHE A 122 -6.67 -16.61 -11.84
N VAL A 123 -5.73 -17.47 -12.23
CA VAL A 123 -5.87 -18.94 -12.09
C VAL A 123 -5.97 -19.34 -10.62
N ALA A 124 -5.16 -18.73 -9.72
CA ALA A 124 -5.27 -18.97 -8.29
C ALA A 124 -6.65 -18.57 -7.74
N GLN A 125 -7.18 -17.46 -8.21
CA GLN A 125 -8.52 -16.99 -7.85
C GLN A 125 -9.62 -17.96 -8.32
N LEU A 126 -9.56 -18.44 -9.55
CA LEU A 126 -10.49 -19.44 -10.07
C LEU A 126 -10.43 -20.73 -9.24
N LEU A 127 -9.22 -21.24 -8.98
CA LEU A 127 -9.04 -22.46 -8.19
C LEU A 127 -9.61 -22.30 -6.79
N SER A 128 -9.32 -21.18 -6.12
CA SER A 128 -9.87 -20.86 -4.80
C SER A 128 -11.41 -20.81 -4.81
N TYR A 129 -12.00 -20.25 -5.86
CA TYR A 129 -13.45 -20.23 -6.01
C TYR A 129 -14.04 -21.62 -6.08
N PHE A 130 -13.47 -22.55 -6.86
CA PHE A 130 -13.95 -23.93 -7.01
C PHE A 130 -13.76 -24.75 -5.73
N ILE A 131 -12.63 -24.61 -5.04
CA ILE A 131 -12.33 -25.39 -3.84
C ILE A 131 -13.23 -24.96 -2.67
N TYR A 132 -13.46 -23.67 -2.51
CA TYR A 132 -14.10 -23.17 -1.29
C TYR A 132 -15.61 -22.99 -1.38
N LYS A 133 -16.36 -23.43 -2.42
CA LYS A 133 -17.83 -23.34 -2.60
C LYS A 133 -18.52 -22.57 -1.45
N ARG A 134 -18.39 -21.24 -1.44
CA ARG A 134 -18.59 -20.45 -0.22
C ARG A 134 -20.06 -20.26 0.11
N LYS A 135 -20.45 -20.65 1.31
CA LYS A 135 -21.73 -20.25 1.90
C LYS A 135 -21.66 -18.76 2.26
N ARG A 136 -22.77 -18.03 2.09
CA ARG A 136 -22.89 -16.65 2.59
C ARG A 136 -22.55 -16.62 4.07
N LEU A 137 -21.67 -15.73 4.48
CA LEU A 137 -21.46 -15.44 5.90
C LEU A 137 -22.75 -14.85 6.47
N ALA A 138 -23.25 -15.42 7.55
CA ALA A 138 -24.41 -14.88 8.24
C ALA A 138 -24.10 -13.47 8.75
N GLN A 139 -25.03 -12.54 8.56
CA GLN A 139 -24.93 -11.22 9.17
C GLN A 139 -25.41 -11.36 10.60
N ASN A 140 -24.55 -11.31 11.59
CA ASN A 140 -24.96 -11.18 12.98
C ASN A 140 -25.35 -9.72 13.23
N VAL A 141 -26.63 -9.56 13.54
CA VAL A 141 -27.25 -8.27 13.80
C VAL A 141 -26.97 -7.83 15.24
N THR A 142 -26.54 -6.60 15.38
CA THR A 142 -26.75 -5.64 16.48
C THR A 142 -26.49 -6.08 17.91
N GLU A 143 -25.29 -5.85 18.39
CA GLU A 143 -25.08 -5.44 19.77
C GLU A 143 -25.03 -3.91 19.82
N SER A 144 -25.55 -3.30 20.89
CA SER A 144 -25.56 -1.85 21.09
C SER A 144 -24.18 -1.24 20.95
N LEU A 145 -24.08 -0.13 20.22
CA LEU A 145 -22.86 0.63 20.05
C LEU A 145 -22.31 1.07 21.42
N ASN A 146 -21.22 0.45 21.83
CA ASN A 146 -20.48 0.86 23.02
C ASN A 146 -19.24 1.66 22.59
N TYR A 147 -19.20 2.95 22.92
CA TYR A 147 -18.09 3.84 22.60
C TYR A 147 -16.88 3.71 23.54
N LYS A 148 -17.05 3.09 24.72
CA LYS A 148 -15.95 2.95 25.69
C LYS A 148 -14.73 2.22 25.12
N PRO A 149 -14.87 1.05 24.44
CA PRO A 149 -13.72 0.40 23.82
C PRO A 149 -13.02 1.27 22.78
N ALA A 150 -13.77 2.06 22.00
CA ALA A 150 -13.19 2.94 20.98
C ALA A 150 -12.30 4.02 21.61
N LEU A 151 -12.73 4.59 22.74
CA LEU A 151 -11.94 5.58 23.48
C LEU A 151 -10.66 4.97 24.03
N TYR A 152 -10.70 3.77 24.61
CA TYR A 152 -9.50 3.09 25.11
C TYR A 152 -8.49 2.78 24.00
N VAL A 153 -8.97 2.27 22.85
CA VAL A 153 -8.10 2.02 21.70
C VAL A 153 -7.49 3.31 21.15
N LEU A 154 -8.25 4.40 21.13
CA LEU A 154 -7.76 5.72 20.71
C LEU A 154 -6.68 6.25 21.66
N LEU A 155 -6.91 6.20 22.97
CA LEU A 155 -5.92 6.61 23.97
C LEU A 155 -4.64 5.78 23.89
N LEU A 156 -4.76 4.46 23.72
CA LEU A 156 -3.63 3.56 23.49
C LEU A 156 -2.84 3.97 22.24
N SER A 157 -3.53 4.28 21.15
CA SER A 157 -2.87 4.70 19.90
C SER A 157 -2.15 6.04 20.04
N ILE A 158 -2.72 6.98 20.76
CA ILE A 158 -2.07 8.28 21.08
C ILE A 158 -0.80 8.03 21.89
N ALA A 159 -0.88 7.23 22.95
CA ALA A 159 0.25 6.93 23.81
C ALA A 159 1.39 6.23 23.05
N LEU A 160 1.07 5.20 22.27
CA LEU A 160 2.04 4.48 21.45
C LEU A 160 2.68 5.40 20.38
N SER A 161 1.87 6.23 19.70
CA SER A 161 2.37 7.16 18.68
C SER A 161 3.30 8.22 19.29
N PHE A 162 2.93 8.77 20.44
CA PHE A 162 3.77 9.73 21.16
C PHE A 162 5.10 9.10 21.58
N LEU A 163 5.08 7.90 22.17
CA LEU A 163 6.30 7.18 22.55
C LEU A 163 7.18 6.90 21.33
N ASN A 164 6.59 6.51 20.21
CA ASN A 164 7.35 6.25 18.98
C ASN A 164 8.04 7.49 18.44
N LEU A 165 7.32 8.62 18.38
CA LEU A 165 7.87 9.89 17.91
C LEU A 165 8.94 10.43 18.88
N LYS A 166 8.70 10.35 20.20
CA LYS A 166 9.64 10.86 21.20
C LYS A 166 10.96 10.10 21.23
N PHE A 167 10.91 8.77 21.16
CA PHE A 167 12.08 7.90 21.34
C PHE A 167 12.61 7.33 20.02
N ASN A 168 12.02 7.68 18.87
CA ASN A 168 12.36 7.13 17.56
C ASN A 168 12.55 5.60 17.61
N VAL A 169 11.54 4.89 18.15
CA VAL A 169 11.61 3.44 18.31
C VAL A 169 11.63 2.77 16.94
N LEU A 170 10.69 3.14 16.04
CA LEU A 170 10.69 2.71 14.64
C LEU A 170 9.87 3.67 13.79
N LEU A 171 10.54 4.63 13.17
CA LEU A 171 9.96 5.56 12.20
C LEU A 171 10.31 5.11 10.79
N PHE A 172 9.32 5.09 9.92
CA PHE A 172 9.51 4.59 8.55
C PHE A 172 10.42 5.53 7.74
N GLY A 173 11.57 5.01 7.31
CA GLY A 173 12.58 5.77 6.58
C GLY A 173 13.71 6.35 7.45
N PHE A 174 13.71 6.08 8.76
CA PHE A 174 14.75 6.55 9.69
C PHE A 174 15.35 5.39 10.47
N LYS A 175 16.62 5.54 10.87
CA LYS A 175 17.26 4.59 11.77
C LYS A 175 16.70 4.79 13.17
N SER A 176 16.37 3.71 13.86
CA SER A 176 15.89 3.76 15.24
C SER A 176 16.97 4.23 16.19
N ASP A 177 16.66 5.20 17.06
CA ASP A 177 17.57 5.66 18.10
C ASP A 177 17.53 4.71 19.32
N LEU A 178 16.34 4.13 19.59
CA LEU A 178 16.14 3.19 20.68
C LEU A 178 15.98 1.77 20.13
N VAL A 179 16.90 0.88 20.47
CA VAL A 179 16.84 -0.55 20.12
C VAL A 179 16.32 -1.32 21.33
N LEU A 180 15.09 -1.82 21.23
CA LEU A 180 14.47 -2.62 22.27
C LEU A 180 14.98 -4.09 22.19
N PRO A 181 15.13 -4.78 23.33
CA PRO A 181 15.52 -6.20 23.36
C PRO A 181 14.45 -7.07 22.68
N PHE A 182 14.82 -8.28 22.29
CA PHE A 182 13.92 -9.29 21.71
C PHE A 182 13.11 -8.81 20.48
N LYS A 183 13.70 -7.92 19.66
CA LYS A 183 13.03 -7.29 18.51
C LYS A 183 11.79 -6.48 18.90
N GLY A 184 11.78 -5.93 20.10
CA GLY A 184 10.67 -5.11 20.62
C GLY A 184 10.22 -3.99 19.70
N ASN A 185 11.16 -3.39 18.92
CA ASN A 185 10.82 -2.37 17.90
C ASN A 185 9.82 -2.89 16.86
N ALA A 186 10.00 -4.14 16.38
CA ALA A 186 9.08 -4.73 15.42
C ALA A 186 7.70 -5.01 16.04
N ILE A 187 7.68 -5.50 17.30
CA ILE A 187 6.43 -5.73 18.05
C ILE A 187 5.70 -4.40 18.24
N PHE A 188 6.41 -3.37 18.64
CA PHE A 188 5.86 -2.03 18.84
C PHE A 188 5.27 -1.46 17.55
N PHE A 189 6.00 -1.58 16.45
CA PHE A 189 5.52 -1.18 15.12
C PHE A 189 4.27 -1.95 14.70
N LEU A 190 4.24 -3.27 14.93
CA LEU A 190 3.07 -4.10 14.65
C LEU A 190 1.85 -3.71 15.47
N LEU A 191 2.03 -3.44 16.75
CA LEU A 191 0.96 -2.96 17.61
C LEU A 191 0.38 -1.66 17.10
N LEU A 192 1.23 -0.72 16.71
CA LEU A 192 0.80 0.60 16.24
C LEU A 192 0.15 0.54 14.87
N THR A 193 0.66 -0.27 13.93
CA THR A 193 0.17 -0.29 12.54
C THR A 193 -0.97 -1.28 12.31
N LYS A 194 -1.02 -2.37 13.05
CA LYS A 194 -2.01 -3.45 12.86
C LYS A 194 -2.83 -3.73 14.11
N GLY A 195 -2.20 -3.80 15.28
CA GLY A 195 -2.86 -4.19 16.52
C GLY A 195 -3.98 -3.22 16.93
N THR A 196 -3.73 -1.92 16.87
CA THR A 196 -4.73 -0.90 17.21
C THR A 196 -5.92 -0.92 16.24
N LEU A 197 -5.67 -1.05 14.93
CA LEU A 197 -6.74 -1.22 13.95
C LEU A 197 -7.52 -2.50 14.17
N PHE A 198 -6.83 -3.61 14.45
CA PHE A 198 -7.47 -4.89 14.74
C PHE A 198 -8.40 -4.79 15.96
N LEU A 199 -7.95 -4.20 17.07
CA LEU A 199 -8.77 -3.99 18.26
C LEU A 199 -9.98 -3.09 17.95
N PHE A 200 -9.80 -2.04 17.16
CA PHE A 200 -10.88 -1.16 16.75
C PHE A 200 -11.93 -1.91 15.92
N PHE A 201 -11.52 -2.64 14.90
CA PHE A 201 -12.45 -3.41 14.05
C PHE A 201 -13.14 -4.52 14.84
N TYR A 202 -12.43 -5.17 15.75
CA TYR A 202 -12.97 -6.26 16.55
C TYR A 202 -14.03 -5.79 17.56
N TYR A 203 -13.74 -4.73 18.30
CA TYR A 203 -14.62 -4.29 19.39
C TYR A 203 -15.60 -3.19 18.99
N CYS A 204 -15.26 -2.36 18.02
CA CYS A 204 -15.97 -1.12 17.77
C CYS A 204 -16.72 -1.11 16.44
N LEU A 205 -16.20 -1.74 15.39
CA LEU A 205 -16.80 -1.70 14.06
C LEU A 205 -17.60 -2.98 13.77
N LYS A 206 -18.65 -3.23 14.54
CA LYS A 206 -19.57 -4.35 14.28
C LYS A 206 -20.60 -4.00 13.21
N ASP A 207 -21.09 -2.77 13.24
CA ASP A 207 -22.06 -2.22 12.30
C ASP A 207 -21.55 -0.96 11.62
N TYR A 208 -22.18 -0.60 10.48
CA TYR A 208 -21.89 0.64 9.80
C TYR A 208 -22.43 1.83 10.59
N SER A 209 -21.53 2.63 11.14
CA SER A 209 -21.84 3.90 11.78
C SER A 209 -20.87 4.98 11.28
N LYS A 210 -21.41 6.09 10.72
CA LYS A 210 -20.58 7.22 10.25
C LYS A 210 -19.67 7.75 11.35
N ARG A 211 -20.16 7.81 12.61
CA ARG A 211 -19.38 8.26 13.77
C ARG A 211 -18.19 7.33 14.03
N MET A 212 -18.42 6.01 14.00
CA MET A 212 -17.34 5.02 14.21
C MET A 212 -16.32 5.05 13.07
N ILE A 213 -16.74 5.31 11.83
CA ILE A 213 -15.83 5.49 10.71
C ILE A 213 -14.94 6.72 10.93
N VAL A 214 -15.47 7.84 11.39
CA VAL A 214 -14.67 9.04 11.70
C VAL A 214 -13.69 8.77 12.84
N ILE A 215 -14.13 8.14 13.93
CA ILE A 215 -13.25 7.79 15.07
C ILE A 215 -12.12 6.87 14.60
N GLY A 216 -12.42 5.85 13.79
CA GLY A 216 -11.41 4.96 13.23
C GLY A 216 -10.47 5.66 12.25
N ALA A 217 -10.95 6.64 11.48
CA ALA A 217 -10.11 7.47 10.60
C ALA A 217 -9.15 8.36 11.41
N ILE A 218 -9.61 8.94 12.52
CA ILE A 218 -8.75 9.68 13.46
C ILE A 218 -7.67 8.75 14.03
N LEU A 219 -8.06 7.55 14.50
CA LEU A 219 -7.15 6.54 15.01
C LEU A 219 -6.10 6.13 13.95
N ALA A 220 -6.54 5.84 12.73
CA ALA A 220 -5.63 5.47 11.64
C ALA A 220 -4.69 6.62 11.24
N THR A 221 -5.14 7.87 11.31
CA THR A 221 -4.31 9.07 11.11
C THR A 221 -3.23 9.18 12.18
N ILE A 222 -3.61 9.04 13.46
CA ILE A 222 -2.67 9.09 14.59
C ILE A 222 -1.60 8.00 14.44
N CYS A 223 -2.00 6.77 14.14
CA CYS A 223 -1.06 5.67 13.90
C CYS A 223 -0.16 5.94 12.69
N SER A 224 -0.72 6.45 11.59
CA SER A 224 0.04 6.79 10.38
C SER A 224 1.11 7.85 10.65
N VAL A 225 0.74 8.91 11.36
CA VAL A 225 1.67 9.97 11.77
C VAL A 225 2.69 9.43 12.76
N GLY A 226 2.26 8.61 13.72
CA GLY A 226 3.11 8.00 14.71
C GLY A 226 4.24 7.14 14.16
N VAL A 227 4.05 6.49 13.00
CA VAL A 227 5.09 5.70 12.29
C VAL A 227 5.68 6.41 11.08
N LEU A 228 5.25 7.61 10.78
CA LEU A 228 5.56 8.36 9.55
C LEU A 228 5.25 7.56 8.27
N SER A 229 4.17 6.77 8.30
CA SER A 229 3.76 5.93 7.15
C SER A 229 2.29 6.16 6.79
N ARG A 230 2.01 6.39 5.54
CA ARG A 230 0.65 6.58 4.99
C ARG A 230 -0.12 5.28 4.83
N MET A 231 0.55 4.14 5.02
CA MET A 231 -0.02 2.81 4.77
C MET A 231 -1.21 2.52 5.68
N VAL A 232 -1.16 2.97 6.94
CA VAL A 232 -2.18 2.65 7.95
C VAL A 232 -3.54 3.25 7.58
N ILE A 233 -3.57 4.54 7.20
CA ILE A 233 -4.82 5.20 6.77
C ILE A 233 -5.37 4.58 5.49
N PHE A 234 -4.47 4.18 4.58
CA PHE A 234 -4.86 3.53 3.34
C PHE A 234 -5.48 2.15 3.58
N ILE A 235 -4.88 1.31 4.43
CA ILE A 235 -5.42 0.01 4.84
C ILE A 235 -6.78 0.19 5.52
N TYR A 236 -6.91 1.17 6.41
CA TYR A 236 -8.15 1.46 7.09
C TYR A 236 -9.28 1.75 6.10
N PHE A 237 -9.09 2.70 5.19
CA PHE A 237 -10.14 3.06 4.23
C PHE A 237 -10.39 1.97 3.19
N SER A 238 -9.37 1.22 2.77
CA SER A 238 -9.57 0.05 1.92
C SER A 238 -10.51 -0.96 2.59
N ALA A 239 -10.30 -1.25 3.88
CA ALA A 239 -11.18 -2.12 4.63
C ALA A 239 -12.60 -1.56 4.76
N ILE A 240 -12.75 -0.26 5.02
CA ILE A 240 -14.07 0.40 5.09
C ILE A 240 -14.80 0.36 3.74
N PHE A 241 -14.13 0.68 2.64
CA PHE A 241 -14.75 0.62 1.31
C PHE A 241 -15.23 -0.78 0.96
N ILE A 242 -14.44 -1.81 1.25
CA ILE A 242 -14.85 -3.20 1.02
C ILE A 242 -16.03 -3.59 1.91
N PHE A 243 -15.98 -3.21 3.17
CA PHE A 243 -17.09 -3.45 4.10
C PHE A 243 -18.38 -2.79 3.60
N LEU A 244 -18.30 -1.57 3.06
CA LEU A 244 -19.43 -0.89 2.41
C LEU A 244 -19.93 -1.63 1.17
N LEU A 245 -19.01 -2.02 0.26
CA LEU A 245 -19.38 -2.78 -0.94
C LEU A 245 -20.12 -4.07 -0.62
N GLN A 246 -19.76 -4.73 0.49
CA GLN A 246 -20.46 -5.92 0.95
C GLN A 246 -21.85 -5.64 1.53
N GLN A 247 -22.11 -4.40 2.00
CA GLN A 247 -23.42 -3.98 2.49
C GLN A 247 -24.39 -3.58 1.37
N PHE A 248 -23.92 -3.36 0.13
CA PHE A 248 -24.76 -2.96 -1.01
C PHE A 248 -25.96 -3.86 -1.23
N TYR A 249 -25.85 -5.12 -0.91
CA TYR A 249 -26.93 -6.09 -1.04
C TYR A 249 -28.13 -5.81 -0.12
N TYR A 250 -27.93 -5.05 0.97
CA TYR A 250 -28.93 -4.84 2.01
C TYR A 250 -29.46 -3.41 2.05
N TRP A 251 -28.85 -2.48 1.30
CA TRP A 251 -29.17 -1.08 1.38
C TRP A 251 -29.88 -0.57 0.12
N ASP A 252 -30.70 0.46 0.31
CA ASP A 252 -31.27 1.20 -0.80
C ASP A 252 -30.18 2.00 -1.53
N LEU A 253 -30.39 2.23 -2.83
CA LEU A 253 -29.44 2.95 -3.69
C LEU A 253 -29.07 4.33 -3.12
N LYS A 254 -30.06 5.08 -2.59
CA LYS A 254 -29.81 6.38 -1.95
C LYS A 254 -28.83 6.27 -0.78
N LYS A 255 -29.03 5.29 0.09
CA LYS A 255 -28.15 5.03 1.25
C LYS A 255 -26.77 4.61 0.82
N ILE A 256 -26.64 3.79 -0.24
CA ILE A 256 -25.37 3.39 -0.84
C ILE A 256 -24.61 4.60 -1.31
N ILE A 257 -25.20 5.44 -2.16
CA ILE A 257 -24.58 6.65 -2.71
C ILE A 257 -24.13 7.59 -1.59
N GLN A 258 -24.98 7.84 -0.61
CA GLN A 258 -24.65 8.71 0.54
C GLN A 258 -23.48 8.19 1.35
N ASN A 259 -23.40 6.89 1.56
CA ASN A 259 -22.33 6.30 2.36
C ASN A 259 -21.00 6.22 1.59
N ILE A 260 -21.05 5.94 0.28
CA ILE A 260 -19.85 6.01 -0.57
C ILE A 260 -19.34 7.45 -0.61
N ALA A 261 -20.19 8.42 -0.91
CA ALA A 261 -19.81 9.84 -0.97
C ALA A 261 -19.19 10.27 0.37
N PHE A 262 -19.81 9.92 1.51
CA PHE A 262 -19.26 10.21 2.83
C PHE A 262 -17.87 9.59 3.04
N CYS A 263 -17.69 8.31 2.71
CA CYS A 263 -16.41 7.64 2.87
C CYS A 263 -15.35 8.17 1.93
N THR A 264 -15.73 8.55 0.71
CA THR A 264 -14.82 9.16 -0.27
C THR A 264 -14.33 10.52 0.24
N VAL A 265 -15.24 11.38 0.70
CA VAL A 265 -14.86 12.69 1.29
C VAL A 265 -13.99 12.48 2.52
N ALA A 266 -14.37 11.58 3.42
CA ALA A 266 -13.57 11.26 4.61
C ALA A 266 -12.17 10.72 4.23
N PHE A 267 -12.08 9.84 3.24
CA PHE A 267 -10.80 9.31 2.74
C PHE A 267 -9.88 10.44 2.27
N PHE A 268 -10.37 11.33 1.40
CA PHE A 268 -9.55 12.43 0.88
C PHE A 268 -9.14 13.39 2.00
N ALA A 269 -10.06 13.75 2.91
CA ALA A 269 -9.78 14.65 4.02
C ALA A 269 -8.71 14.07 4.97
N PHE A 270 -8.91 12.85 5.47
CA PHE A 270 -7.97 12.24 6.42
C PHE A 270 -6.66 11.81 5.76
N SER A 271 -6.67 11.39 4.51
CA SER A 271 -5.45 11.08 3.74
C SER A 271 -4.62 12.35 3.52
N TYR A 272 -5.26 13.47 3.18
CA TYR A 272 -4.56 14.75 3.04
C TYR A 272 -3.93 15.19 4.36
N ILE A 273 -4.69 15.16 5.47
CA ILE A 273 -4.17 15.49 6.83
C ILE A 273 -2.98 14.59 7.17
N THR A 274 -3.10 13.29 6.90
CA THR A 274 -2.03 12.32 7.16
C THR A 274 -0.78 12.61 6.34
N VAL A 275 -0.92 12.92 5.05
CA VAL A 275 0.21 13.27 4.17
C VAL A 275 0.85 14.56 4.61
N PHE A 276 0.06 15.58 4.93
CA PHE A 276 0.53 16.87 5.41
C PHE A 276 1.38 16.71 6.69
N LEU A 277 0.83 16.07 7.72
CA LEU A 277 1.52 15.90 9.00
C LEU A 277 2.76 14.97 8.87
N SER A 278 2.62 13.84 8.19
CA SER A 278 3.74 12.90 8.04
C SER A 278 4.88 13.46 7.21
N SER A 279 4.59 14.27 6.18
CA SER A 279 5.62 14.89 5.34
C SER A 279 6.33 16.01 6.10
N GLY A 280 5.59 16.88 6.78
CA GLY A 280 6.17 17.93 7.61
C GLY A 280 7.08 17.38 8.71
N LEU A 281 6.62 16.33 9.43
CA LEU A 281 7.45 15.67 10.43
C LEU A 281 8.69 15.01 9.83
N ARG A 282 8.59 14.38 8.66
CA ARG A 282 9.76 13.80 7.97
C ARG A 282 10.80 14.86 7.64
N ASP A 283 10.37 16.03 7.16
CA ASP A 283 11.29 17.13 6.85
C ASP A 283 12.01 17.59 8.12
N VAL A 284 11.31 17.71 9.27
CA VAL A 284 11.90 18.04 10.57
C VAL A 284 12.91 16.98 11.02
N TYR A 285 12.57 15.68 10.94
CA TYR A 285 13.48 14.58 11.30
C TYR A 285 14.68 14.50 10.36
N SER A 286 14.50 14.75 9.07
CA SER A 286 15.59 14.80 8.10
C SER A 286 16.55 15.95 8.38
N ALA A 287 16.03 17.16 8.67
CA ALA A 287 16.86 18.32 9.02
C ALA A 287 17.68 18.09 10.29
N LYS A 288 17.10 17.44 11.31
CA LYS A 288 17.82 17.10 12.55
C LYS A 288 18.97 16.11 12.32
N ASN A 289 18.83 15.20 11.34
CA ASN A 289 19.78 14.14 11.06
C ASN A 289 20.78 14.47 9.94
N THR A 290 20.62 15.60 9.25
CA THR A 290 21.60 16.08 8.28
C THR A 290 22.75 16.73 9.04
N PRO A 291 24.02 16.33 8.84
CA PRO A 291 25.14 17.05 9.41
C PRO A 291 25.07 18.50 8.91
N PRO A 292 25.48 19.48 9.74
CA PRO A 292 25.59 20.84 9.26
C PRO A 292 26.46 20.83 7.99
N PRO A 293 26.12 21.63 6.96
CA PRO A 293 26.92 21.70 5.76
C PRO A 293 28.36 21.93 6.24
N VAL A 294 29.25 21.01 5.89
CA VAL A 294 30.67 21.21 6.09
C VAL A 294 30.94 22.51 5.37
N GLN A 295 31.21 23.58 6.13
CA GLN A 295 31.78 24.78 5.54
C GLN A 295 33.00 24.26 4.80
N GLN A 296 32.93 24.24 3.46
CA GLN A 296 34.12 24.11 2.67
C GLN A 296 35.00 25.28 3.14
N VAL A 297 35.90 24.96 4.04
CA VAL A 297 37.03 25.82 4.28
C VAL A 297 37.74 25.82 2.91
N GLU A 298 37.44 26.84 2.12
CA GLU A 298 38.26 27.19 1.01
C GLU A 298 39.68 27.26 1.57
N ILE A 299 40.43 26.19 1.35
CA ILE A 299 41.88 26.28 1.40
C ILE A 299 42.21 27.18 0.21
N ALA A 300 42.13 28.49 0.47
CA ALA A 300 42.61 29.48 -0.42
C ALA A 300 44.10 29.18 -0.61
N ALA A 301 44.42 28.50 -1.72
CA ALA A 301 45.74 28.43 -2.22
C ALA A 301 46.22 29.90 -2.37
N SER A 302 47.06 30.32 -1.44
CA SER A 302 47.82 31.52 -1.47
C SER A 302 48.57 31.66 -2.79
N SER A 303 48.06 32.51 -3.67
CA SER A 303 48.94 33.28 -4.63
C SER A 303 48.08 34.05 -5.62
N ALA A 304 47.82 35.35 -5.34
CA ALA A 304 47.72 36.42 -6.36
C ALA A 304 47.10 37.71 -5.75
N PRO A 305 47.33 38.88 -6.35
CA PRO A 305 47.52 40.10 -5.58
C PRO A 305 46.26 40.93 -5.32
N LEU A 306 46.36 41.83 -4.35
CA LEU A 306 45.38 42.85 -3.96
C LEU A 306 44.79 43.64 -5.14
N GLU A 307 43.49 43.59 -5.29
CA GLU A 307 42.72 44.66 -5.87
C GLU A 307 41.59 45.09 -4.93
N ASN A 308 41.60 46.38 -4.59
CA ASN A 308 40.60 47.09 -3.82
C ASN A 308 39.23 47.08 -4.56
N HIS A 309 38.21 46.57 -3.94
CA HIS A 309 36.85 47.04 -4.17
C HIS A 309 36.08 47.07 -2.85
N ASN A 310 35.89 48.27 -2.31
CA ASN A 310 34.85 48.64 -1.38
C ASN A 310 33.48 48.39 -1.99
N ASP A 311 32.51 48.10 -1.12
CA ASP A 311 31.07 48.00 -1.27
C ASP A 311 30.54 46.60 -1.57
N LYS A 312 30.36 45.84 -0.48
CA LYS A 312 29.26 44.88 -0.41
C LYS A 312 28.65 44.97 1.01
N ALA A 313 27.48 45.62 1.04
CA ALA A 313 26.57 45.50 2.15
C ALA A 313 26.33 44.01 2.47
N SER A 314 26.60 43.66 3.73
CA SER A 314 26.33 42.33 4.27
C SER A 314 24.84 42.05 4.24
N VAL A 315 24.36 41.38 3.18
CA VAL A 315 23.05 40.73 3.19
C VAL A 315 23.19 39.55 4.15
N LEU A 316 22.80 39.76 5.40
CA LEU A 316 22.52 38.67 6.35
C LEU A 316 21.55 37.71 5.65
N PRO A 317 21.90 36.41 5.47
CA PRO A 317 20.94 35.43 4.97
C PRO A 317 19.80 35.39 6.01
N SER A 318 18.61 35.77 5.60
CA SER A 318 17.41 35.60 6.40
C SER A 318 17.30 34.13 6.77
N ILE A 319 17.55 33.82 8.04
CA ILE A 319 17.29 32.49 8.62
C ILE A 319 15.76 32.31 8.64
N SER A 320 15.14 32.02 7.48
CA SER A 320 13.82 31.44 7.44
C SER A 320 13.94 30.10 8.11
N SER A 321 13.38 29.96 9.30
CA SER A 321 13.47 28.71 10.07
C SER A 321 13.03 27.54 9.17
N PRO A 322 13.81 26.48 9.02
CA PRO A 322 13.48 25.34 8.15
C PRO A 322 12.12 24.71 8.50
N ILE A 323 11.62 24.93 9.70
CA ILE A 323 10.33 24.44 10.18
C ILE A 323 9.14 25.09 9.44
N VAL A 324 9.19 26.41 9.16
CA VAL A 324 8.07 27.14 8.53
C VAL A 324 7.87 26.69 7.07
N ASN A 325 8.96 26.40 6.36
CA ASN A 325 8.90 25.93 4.97
C ASN A 325 8.44 24.46 4.83
N SER A 326 8.54 23.65 5.90
CA SER A 326 8.13 22.25 5.90
C SER A 326 6.62 22.06 5.83
N PHE A 327 5.83 23.06 6.26
CA PHE A 327 4.37 23.01 6.30
C PHE A 327 3.69 23.92 5.26
N ASN A 328 4.33 24.16 4.12
CA ASN A 328 3.72 24.90 3.02
C ASN A 328 2.56 24.10 2.40
N ILE A 329 1.33 24.63 2.53
CA ILE A 329 0.09 23.95 2.12
C ILE A 329 0.06 23.67 0.63
N GLU A 330 0.44 24.64 -0.21
CA GLU A 330 0.42 24.49 -1.67
C GLU A 330 1.37 23.41 -2.15
N LYS A 331 2.61 23.41 -1.65
CA LYS A 331 3.62 22.38 -1.92
C LYS A 331 3.12 20.99 -1.50
N GLN A 332 2.51 20.90 -0.31
CA GLN A 332 2.00 19.64 0.21
C GLN A 332 0.76 19.16 -0.56
N PHE A 333 -0.11 20.05 -1.02
CA PHE A 333 -1.26 19.70 -1.86
C PHE A 333 -0.82 19.17 -3.22
N LYS A 334 0.14 19.81 -3.88
CA LYS A 334 0.74 19.31 -5.12
C LYS A 334 1.37 17.94 -4.93
N ASN A 335 2.16 17.77 -3.87
CA ASN A 335 2.73 16.47 -3.50
C ASN A 335 1.65 15.41 -3.28
N TYR A 336 0.52 15.77 -2.65
CA TYR A 336 -0.58 14.84 -2.42
C TYR A 336 -1.19 14.33 -3.73
N LEU A 337 -1.47 15.23 -4.68
CA LEU A 337 -2.00 14.86 -6.00
C LEU A 337 -1.02 13.96 -6.77
N GLU A 338 0.25 14.31 -6.78
CA GLU A 338 1.29 13.49 -7.41
C GLU A 338 1.40 12.10 -6.77
N LEU A 339 1.24 12.02 -5.43
CA LEU A 339 1.26 10.75 -4.71
C LEU A 339 0.03 9.89 -5.01
N ALA A 340 -1.14 10.51 -5.20
CA ALA A 340 -2.37 9.79 -5.50
C ALA A 340 -2.30 9.00 -6.82
N VAL A 341 -1.51 9.47 -7.78
CA VAL A 341 -1.31 8.78 -9.08
C VAL A 341 0.01 8.01 -9.12
N GLY A 342 1.10 8.62 -8.65
CA GLY A 342 2.47 8.13 -8.86
C GLY A 342 2.93 7.03 -7.92
N ARG A 343 2.30 6.83 -6.75
CA ARG A 343 2.82 5.93 -5.69
C ARG A 343 2.26 4.50 -5.71
N TRP A 344 1.45 4.15 -6.69
CA TRP A 344 1.04 2.76 -6.85
C TRP A 344 2.23 1.93 -7.30
N ILE A 345 2.56 0.90 -6.52
CA ILE A 345 3.61 -0.07 -6.88
C ILE A 345 3.13 -0.85 -8.11
N GLY A 346 3.93 -0.88 -9.17
CA GLY A 346 3.45 -1.49 -10.39
C GLY A 346 4.47 -1.56 -11.51
N ILE A 347 4.13 -0.95 -12.63
CA ILE A 347 4.81 -1.14 -13.92
C ILE A 347 6.28 -0.72 -13.90
N GLU A 348 6.65 0.32 -13.16
CA GLU A 348 8.03 0.79 -13.05
C GLU A 348 8.95 -0.27 -12.46
N GLY A 349 8.45 -1.05 -11.48
CA GLY A 349 9.21 -2.16 -10.92
C GLY A 349 9.59 -3.17 -12.00
N VAL A 350 8.65 -3.52 -12.86
CA VAL A 350 8.90 -4.45 -13.98
C VAL A 350 9.84 -3.85 -15.00
N MET A 351 9.71 -2.56 -15.34
CA MET A 351 10.61 -1.83 -16.24
C MET A 351 12.05 -1.84 -15.72
N ALA A 352 12.24 -1.49 -14.43
CA ALA A 352 13.56 -1.48 -13.81
C ALA A 352 14.23 -2.86 -13.87
N VAL A 353 13.47 -3.91 -13.51
CA VAL A 353 14.02 -5.28 -13.57
C VAL A 353 14.24 -5.74 -15.00
N ASP A 354 13.38 -5.37 -15.94
CA ASP A 354 13.56 -5.74 -17.34
C ASP A 354 14.87 -5.19 -17.90
N SER A 355 15.22 -3.95 -17.55
CA SER A 355 16.48 -3.31 -17.98
C SER A 355 17.75 -3.93 -17.37
N TYR A 356 17.62 -4.67 -16.28
CA TYR A 356 18.75 -5.28 -15.59
C TYR A 356 19.23 -6.54 -16.31
N LYS A 357 20.52 -6.57 -16.72
CA LYS A 357 21.10 -7.67 -17.48
C LYS A 357 21.43 -8.91 -16.64
N GLY A 358 21.59 -8.76 -15.33
CA GLY A 358 22.01 -9.83 -14.41
C GLY A 358 20.86 -10.71 -13.89
N LYS A 359 19.69 -10.74 -14.56
CA LYS A 359 18.56 -11.61 -14.20
C LYS A 359 18.96 -13.08 -14.22
N SER A 360 18.72 -13.79 -13.11
CA SER A 360 19.01 -15.22 -12.99
C SER A 360 18.33 -15.81 -11.75
N PHE A 361 18.24 -17.14 -11.66
CA PHE A 361 17.78 -17.81 -10.43
C PHE A 361 18.72 -17.57 -9.25
N SER A 362 20.02 -17.48 -9.49
CA SER A 362 21.01 -17.16 -8.46
C SER A 362 20.77 -15.75 -7.91
N PHE A 363 20.50 -14.78 -8.77
CA PHE A 363 20.16 -13.42 -8.37
C PHE A 363 18.85 -13.35 -7.53
N LEU A 364 17.81 -14.10 -7.93
CA LEU A 364 16.60 -14.22 -7.13
C LEU A 364 16.89 -14.79 -5.74
N TRP A 365 17.76 -15.80 -5.65
CA TRP A 365 18.11 -16.43 -4.39
C TRP A 365 18.89 -15.49 -3.46
N GLU A 366 19.82 -14.72 -4.01
CA GLU A 366 20.51 -13.67 -3.28
C GLU A 366 19.53 -12.60 -2.76
N ALA A 367 18.61 -12.14 -3.61
CA ALA A 367 17.59 -11.18 -3.23
C ALA A 367 16.62 -11.71 -2.16
N LEU A 368 16.27 -13.02 -2.21
CA LEU A 368 15.49 -13.68 -1.15
C LEU A 368 16.20 -13.67 0.19
N SER A 369 17.54 -13.79 0.17
CA SER A 369 18.39 -13.84 1.36
C SER A 369 18.82 -12.46 1.84
N GLU A 370 18.43 -11.41 1.17
CA GLU A 370 18.84 -10.04 1.45
C GLU A 370 18.48 -9.63 2.88
N LYS A 371 19.50 -9.25 3.64
CA LYS A 371 19.33 -8.65 4.95
C LYS A 371 19.20 -7.14 4.77
N SER A 372 17.99 -6.67 4.42
CA SER A 372 17.78 -5.24 4.29
C SER A 372 17.83 -4.59 5.66
N TYR A 373 18.82 -3.72 5.91
CA TYR A 373 18.68 -2.70 6.96
C TYR A 373 19.71 -1.58 6.87
N HIS A 374 20.79 -1.73 6.10
CA HIS A 374 21.85 -0.72 6.05
C HIS A 374 22.32 -0.55 4.62
N GLY A 375 21.65 0.29 3.86
CA GLY A 375 22.10 0.61 2.52
C GLY A 375 21.06 0.32 1.42
N ASN A 376 21.52 0.36 0.19
CA ASN A 376 20.70 0.17 -0.99
C ASN A 376 20.26 -1.29 -1.12
N SER A 377 18.95 -1.55 -1.10
CA SER A 377 18.42 -2.86 -1.45
C SER A 377 18.83 -3.25 -2.87
N PHE A 378 18.81 -4.55 -3.19
CA PHE A 378 19.03 -5.02 -4.56
C PHE A 378 18.16 -4.27 -5.55
N TYR A 379 16.90 -4.06 -5.22
CA TYR A 379 16.00 -3.31 -6.07
C TYR A 379 16.40 -1.84 -6.23
N THR A 380 16.83 -1.17 -5.16
CA THR A 380 17.29 0.23 -5.25
C THR A 380 18.48 0.38 -6.20
N ARG A 381 19.40 -0.59 -6.20
CA ARG A 381 20.54 -0.62 -7.13
C ARG A 381 20.13 -0.84 -8.59
N ILE A 382 19.10 -1.68 -8.82
CA ILE A 382 18.55 -1.92 -10.15
C ILE A 382 17.81 -0.69 -10.67
N SER A 383 16.97 -0.10 -9.83
CA SER A 383 16.11 1.03 -10.22
C SER A 383 16.87 2.35 -10.34
N ASN A 384 17.96 2.52 -9.60
CA ASN A 384 18.77 3.74 -9.56
C ASN A 384 20.26 3.42 -9.71
N PRO A 385 20.73 3.00 -10.89
CA PRO A 385 22.11 2.59 -11.09
C PRO A 385 23.13 3.73 -10.90
N GLU A 386 22.68 4.99 -10.94
CA GLU A 386 23.53 6.17 -10.75
C GLU A 386 23.81 6.51 -9.29
N ILE A 387 23.10 5.89 -8.34
CA ILE A 387 23.32 6.13 -6.91
C ILE A 387 24.59 5.36 -6.49
N PRO A 388 25.66 6.05 -6.04
CA PRO A 388 26.87 5.38 -5.57
C PRO A 388 26.56 4.40 -4.44
N ILE A 389 27.19 3.23 -4.48
CA ILE A 389 27.03 2.16 -3.47
C ILE A 389 27.48 2.64 -2.07
N ASP A 390 28.46 3.56 -2.04
CA ASP A 390 29.08 4.07 -0.81
C ASP A 390 28.43 5.33 -0.23
N ARG A 391 27.25 5.72 -0.73
CA ARG A 391 26.54 6.83 -0.11
C ARG A 391 26.24 6.46 1.33
N ASP A 392 26.80 7.22 2.26
CA ASP A 392 26.59 7.01 3.71
C ASP A 392 25.10 7.21 4.07
N LEU A 393 24.32 6.15 3.79
CA LEU A 393 22.87 6.09 4.03
C LEU A 393 22.56 5.86 5.53
N ASN A 394 23.53 6.20 6.39
CA ASN A 394 23.42 5.95 7.83
C ASN A 394 22.23 6.64 8.50
N LYS A 395 21.54 7.54 7.81
CA LYS A 395 20.48 8.36 8.42
C LYS A 395 19.11 8.26 7.76
N THR A 396 19.04 8.02 6.45
CA THR A 396 17.75 7.89 5.74
C THR A 396 17.73 6.61 4.89
N ILE A 397 16.70 5.80 5.08
CA ILE A 397 16.50 4.59 4.27
C ILE A 397 15.54 4.96 3.13
N SER A 398 16.08 5.15 1.93
CA SER A 398 15.25 5.25 0.72
C SER A 398 14.97 3.86 0.20
N THR A 399 13.73 3.43 0.27
CA THR A 399 13.30 2.13 -0.25
C THR A 399 12.31 2.34 -1.39
N SER A 400 12.74 2.07 -2.61
CA SER A 400 11.84 1.76 -3.71
C SER A 400 11.37 0.31 -3.58
N VAL A 401 10.16 0.01 -4.01
CA VAL A 401 9.54 -1.32 -3.86
C VAL A 401 9.25 -1.89 -5.23
N PRO A 402 9.81 -3.06 -5.58
CA PRO A 402 9.56 -3.67 -6.89
C PRO A 402 8.11 -4.14 -7.07
N GLY A 403 7.49 -4.58 -5.99
CA GLY A 403 6.25 -5.34 -6.02
C GLY A 403 6.47 -6.81 -6.43
N PRO A 404 5.44 -7.67 -6.22
CA PRO A 404 5.62 -9.12 -6.38
C PRO A 404 5.94 -9.54 -7.82
N VAL A 405 5.29 -8.98 -8.82
CA VAL A 405 5.51 -9.35 -10.23
C VAL A 405 6.95 -9.05 -10.66
N ALA A 406 7.46 -7.86 -10.36
CA ALA A 406 8.82 -7.48 -10.68
C ALA A 406 9.84 -8.31 -9.90
N PHE A 407 9.58 -8.59 -8.63
CA PHE A 407 10.46 -9.42 -7.82
C PHE A 407 10.59 -10.85 -8.37
N PHE A 408 9.49 -11.48 -8.74
CA PHE A 408 9.55 -12.81 -9.35
C PHE A 408 10.21 -12.80 -10.74
N TYR A 409 10.21 -11.65 -11.42
CA TYR A 409 10.90 -11.48 -12.69
C TYR A 409 12.43 -11.33 -12.56
N TYR A 410 13.00 -11.33 -11.36
CA TYR A 410 14.46 -11.38 -11.14
C TYR A 410 15.11 -12.60 -11.78
N THR A 411 14.36 -13.68 -12.00
CA THR A 411 14.82 -14.86 -12.76
C THR A 411 15.00 -14.59 -14.26
N GLY A 412 14.38 -13.54 -14.81
CA GLY A 412 14.24 -13.32 -16.25
C GLY A 412 13.25 -14.27 -16.93
N ASN A 413 12.59 -15.17 -16.19
CA ASN A 413 11.70 -16.20 -16.74
C ASN A 413 10.23 -15.85 -16.48
N ILE A 414 9.47 -15.64 -17.55
CA ILE A 414 8.06 -15.26 -17.50
C ILE A 414 7.19 -16.40 -16.91
N LEU A 415 7.51 -17.66 -17.24
CA LEU A 415 6.77 -18.81 -16.69
C LEU A 415 6.95 -18.91 -15.16
N PHE A 416 8.16 -18.60 -14.67
CA PHE A 416 8.41 -18.53 -13.23
C PHE A 416 7.56 -17.44 -12.58
N VAL A 417 7.39 -16.27 -13.20
CA VAL A 417 6.50 -15.21 -12.72
C VAL A 417 5.06 -15.73 -12.57
N PHE A 418 4.56 -16.43 -13.59
CA PHE A 418 3.22 -17.04 -13.53
C PHE A 418 3.09 -18.01 -12.34
N VAL A 419 4.01 -18.98 -12.21
CA VAL A 419 3.94 -20.01 -11.17
C VAL A 419 4.08 -19.38 -9.77
N ALA A 420 5.02 -18.46 -9.60
CA ALA A 420 5.25 -17.79 -8.32
C ALA A 420 4.07 -16.91 -7.90
N MET A 421 3.46 -16.17 -8.82
CA MET A 421 2.25 -15.41 -8.57
C MET A 421 1.06 -16.31 -8.24
N PHE A 422 0.89 -17.42 -8.96
CA PHE A 422 -0.14 -18.41 -8.66
C PHE A 422 0.01 -18.96 -7.25
N LEU A 423 1.18 -19.50 -6.89
CA LEU A 423 1.41 -20.14 -5.60
C LEU A 423 1.30 -19.15 -4.44
N SER A 424 1.90 -17.97 -4.56
CA SER A 424 1.87 -16.96 -3.49
C SER A 424 0.46 -16.43 -3.24
N THR A 425 -0.29 -16.11 -4.29
CA THR A 425 -1.66 -15.59 -4.12
C THR A 425 -2.64 -16.67 -3.68
N PHE A 426 -2.45 -17.91 -4.12
CA PHE A 426 -3.21 -19.04 -3.62
C PHE A 426 -2.96 -19.28 -2.13
N PHE A 427 -1.69 -19.27 -1.69
CA PHE A 427 -1.33 -19.37 -0.27
C PHE A 427 -1.98 -18.27 0.60
N LEU A 428 -1.91 -17.02 0.15
CA LEU A 428 -2.54 -15.91 0.87
C LEU A 428 -4.06 -16.04 0.94
N SER A 429 -4.69 -16.62 -0.07
CA SER A 429 -6.13 -16.94 -0.01
C SER A 429 -6.47 -18.03 1.00
N LEU A 430 -5.55 -18.97 1.27
CA LEU A 430 -5.71 -19.93 2.38
C LEU A 430 -5.70 -19.19 3.74
N CYS A 431 -4.82 -18.19 3.90
CA CYS A 431 -4.78 -17.35 5.10
C CYS A 431 -6.10 -16.57 5.29
N GLU A 432 -6.67 -15.98 4.22
CA GLU A 432 -8.00 -15.36 4.28
C GLU A 432 -9.08 -16.35 4.69
N ASN A 433 -9.06 -17.57 4.13
CA ASN A 433 -10.04 -18.60 4.49
C ASN A 433 -9.90 -19.07 5.94
N ALA A 434 -8.68 -19.15 6.46
CA ALA A 434 -8.46 -19.40 7.88
C ALA A 434 -9.06 -18.26 8.73
N ALA A 435 -8.81 -16.99 8.37
CA ALA A 435 -9.41 -15.84 9.04
C ALA A 435 -10.94 -15.89 9.02
N ILE A 436 -11.55 -16.24 7.89
CA ILE A 436 -13.02 -16.42 7.78
C ILE A 436 -13.52 -17.50 8.74
N LYS A 437 -12.81 -18.61 8.89
CA LYS A 437 -13.19 -19.69 9.82
C LYS A 437 -13.03 -19.27 11.27
N PHE A 438 -11.97 -18.54 11.62
CA PHE A 438 -11.73 -18.06 12.97
C PHE A 438 -12.68 -16.94 13.38
N PHE A 439 -12.93 -15.98 12.50
CA PHE A 439 -13.75 -14.79 12.78
C PHE A 439 -15.14 -14.84 12.15
N LYS A 440 -15.78 -16.01 12.13
CA LYS A 440 -17.09 -16.29 11.48
C LYS A 440 -18.15 -15.21 11.68
N ASN A 441 -18.16 -14.58 12.84
CA ASN A 441 -19.17 -13.63 13.27
C ASN A 441 -18.70 -12.16 13.17
N ASN A 442 -17.46 -11.91 12.72
CA ASN A 442 -16.93 -10.56 12.64
C ASN A 442 -16.34 -10.28 11.25
N GLN A 443 -17.25 -9.92 10.34
CA GLN A 443 -16.90 -9.68 8.94
C GLN A 443 -15.94 -8.49 8.77
N SER A 444 -16.06 -7.45 9.60
CA SER A 444 -15.17 -6.29 9.52
C SER A 444 -13.71 -6.65 9.79
N VAL A 445 -13.47 -7.58 10.74
CA VAL A 445 -12.13 -8.10 11.03
C VAL A 445 -11.58 -8.92 9.86
N VAL A 446 -12.40 -9.76 9.22
CA VAL A 446 -11.98 -10.53 8.04
C VAL A 446 -11.53 -9.59 6.91
N VAL A 447 -12.30 -8.54 6.65
CA VAL A 447 -11.97 -7.53 5.65
C VAL A 447 -10.67 -6.81 6.00
N LEU A 448 -10.46 -6.46 7.27
CA LEU A 448 -9.22 -5.83 7.72
C LEU A 448 -8.01 -6.76 7.55
N ILE A 449 -8.14 -8.03 7.92
CA ILE A 449 -7.05 -9.02 7.74
C ILE A 449 -6.72 -9.17 6.26
N SER A 450 -7.72 -9.27 5.38
CA SER A 450 -7.49 -9.31 3.93
C SER A 450 -6.76 -8.05 3.43
N SER A 451 -7.09 -6.87 3.98
CA SER A 451 -6.39 -5.63 3.65
C SER A 451 -4.93 -5.62 4.13
N PHE A 452 -4.64 -6.22 5.29
CA PHE A 452 -3.26 -6.42 5.76
C PHE A 452 -2.48 -7.37 4.84
N LEU A 453 -3.07 -8.51 4.46
CA LEU A 453 -2.43 -9.47 3.57
C LEU A 453 -2.06 -8.84 2.22
N VAL A 454 -2.96 -8.04 1.65
CA VAL A 454 -2.71 -7.31 0.41
C VAL A 454 -1.62 -6.26 0.59
N GLY A 455 -1.72 -5.41 1.61
CA GLY A 455 -0.74 -4.36 1.88
C GLY A 455 0.67 -4.92 2.09
N ASP A 456 0.78 -6.03 2.82
CA ASP A 456 2.06 -6.71 3.05
C ASP A 456 2.58 -7.35 1.75
N PHE A 457 1.71 -7.96 0.95
CA PHE A 457 2.11 -8.59 -0.33
C PHE A 457 2.64 -7.57 -1.34
N PHE A 458 2.08 -6.36 -1.36
CA PHE A 458 2.61 -5.29 -2.20
C PHE A 458 4.01 -4.82 -1.82
N GLN A 459 4.38 -4.95 -0.55
CA GLN A 459 5.73 -4.64 -0.06
C GLN A 459 6.72 -5.80 -0.25
N PHE A 460 6.27 -6.91 -0.83
CA PHE A 460 7.14 -8.05 -1.13
C PHE A 460 8.28 -7.62 -2.08
N GLY A 461 9.49 -8.05 -1.76
CA GLY A 461 10.68 -7.71 -2.53
C GLY A 461 11.60 -6.67 -1.89
N ILE A 462 11.19 -5.99 -0.79
CA ILE A 462 12.14 -5.19 0.01
C ILE A 462 13.06 -6.10 0.81
N SER A 463 12.51 -7.11 1.44
CA SER A 463 13.23 -8.13 2.21
C SER A 463 12.31 -9.35 2.40
N PRO A 464 12.29 -10.29 1.44
CA PRO A 464 11.33 -11.39 1.43
C PRO A 464 11.35 -12.25 2.69
N LEU A 465 12.54 -12.53 3.25
CA LEU A 465 12.64 -13.28 4.51
C LEU A 465 12.08 -12.50 5.69
N ALA A 466 12.33 -11.18 5.75
CA ALA A 466 11.75 -10.34 6.79
C ALA A 466 10.22 -10.27 6.62
N TYR A 467 9.73 -10.21 5.39
CA TYR A 467 8.31 -10.26 5.08
C TYR A 467 7.65 -11.56 5.55
N LEU A 468 8.22 -12.72 5.23
CA LEU A 468 7.69 -14.02 5.66
C LEU A 468 7.66 -14.15 7.19
N ARG A 469 8.70 -13.68 7.87
CA ARG A 469 8.73 -13.63 9.36
C ARG A 469 7.66 -12.69 9.90
N TYR A 470 7.49 -11.53 9.28
CA TYR A 470 6.52 -10.54 9.66
C TYR A 470 5.09 -11.02 9.44
N LEU A 471 4.81 -11.67 8.30
CA LEU A 471 3.52 -12.30 8.01
C LEU A 471 3.20 -13.40 9.02
N SER A 472 4.15 -14.30 9.27
CA SER A 472 3.99 -15.39 10.26
C SER A 472 3.71 -14.83 11.65
N PHE A 473 4.45 -13.80 12.08
CA PHE A 473 4.24 -13.16 13.36
C PHE A 473 2.88 -12.45 13.43
N SER A 474 2.46 -11.78 12.37
CA SER A 474 1.14 -11.14 12.29
C SER A 474 0.00 -12.15 12.42
N LEU A 475 0.12 -13.29 11.73
CA LEU A 475 -0.86 -14.38 11.82
C LEU A 475 -0.90 -15.01 13.22
N LEU A 476 0.25 -15.19 13.86
CA LEU A 476 0.33 -15.67 15.24
C LEU A 476 -0.28 -14.67 16.23
N CYS A 477 -0.03 -13.38 16.09
CA CYS A 477 -0.68 -12.34 16.90
C CYS A 477 -2.20 -12.37 16.74
N VAL A 478 -2.71 -12.47 15.52
CA VAL A 478 -4.15 -12.57 15.25
C VAL A 478 -4.73 -13.82 15.91
N ALA A 479 -4.07 -14.98 15.80
CA ALA A 479 -4.51 -16.22 16.44
C ALA A 479 -4.49 -16.13 17.96
N PHE A 480 -3.44 -15.52 18.54
CA PHE A 480 -3.33 -15.31 19.99
C PHE A 480 -4.43 -14.37 20.51
N PHE A 481 -4.66 -13.24 19.87
CA PHE A 481 -5.75 -12.31 20.24
C PHE A 481 -7.11 -13.00 20.15
N TYR A 482 -7.34 -13.77 19.11
CA TYR A 482 -8.57 -14.56 18.99
C TYR A 482 -8.73 -15.51 20.16
N TYR A 483 -7.69 -16.29 20.50
CA TYR A 483 -7.72 -17.25 21.61
C TYR A 483 -8.03 -16.57 22.95
N VAL A 484 -7.35 -15.47 23.26
CA VAL A 484 -7.54 -14.72 24.52
C VAL A 484 -8.97 -14.19 24.63
N VAL A 485 -9.49 -13.64 23.53
CA VAL A 485 -10.86 -13.06 23.52
C VAL A 485 -11.94 -14.12 23.63
N GLU A 486 -11.81 -15.23 22.90
CA GLU A 486 -12.78 -16.34 22.96
C GLU A 486 -12.73 -17.04 24.33
N HIS A 487 -11.56 -17.21 24.91
CA HIS A 487 -11.41 -17.81 26.24
C HIS A 487 -12.07 -16.96 27.33
N ASN A 488 -11.86 -15.64 27.29
CA ASN A 488 -12.48 -14.72 28.24
C ASN A 488 -14.01 -14.66 28.12
N LYS A 489 -14.57 -14.83 26.92
CA LYS A 489 -16.04 -14.94 26.75
C LYS A 489 -16.62 -16.19 27.40
N LYS A 490 -15.94 -17.32 27.29
CA LYS A 490 -16.41 -18.59 27.91
C LYS A 490 -16.35 -18.55 29.43
N THR A 491 -15.37 -17.83 30.00
CA THR A 491 -15.26 -17.68 31.47
C THR A 491 -16.23 -16.66 32.05
N SER A 492 -16.71 -15.68 31.29
CA SER A 492 -17.68 -14.68 31.73
C SER A 492 -19.17 -15.19 31.69
N ILE A 493 -19.40 -16.34 31.07
CA ILE A 493 -20.75 -16.97 30.95
C ILE A 493 -20.95 -18.08 32.02
N LYS A 494 -19.88 -18.46 32.72
CA LYS A 494 -19.97 -19.30 33.90
C LYS A 494 -20.03 -18.45 35.16
#